data_6247286f275254355403fc44e417f3ad
#
_entry.id   6247286f275254355403fc44e417f3ad
#
_cell.length_a   1.000
_cell.length_b   1.000
_cell.length_c   1.000
_cell.angle_alpha   90.00
_cell.angle_beta   90.00
_cell.angle_gamma   90.00
#
_symmetry.space_group_name_H-M   'P 1'
#
loop_
_entity.id
_entity.type
_entity.pdbx_description
1 polymer ?
#
loop_
_entity_poly.entity_id
_entity_poly.type
_entity_poly.pdbx_seq_one_letter_code
_entity_poly.pdbx_strand_id
1 'polypeptide(L)'
;MIRISSRFCAAALLVSLFLIPEPGRGQKVERAILAFGSSGGNLTPFWVAREAGLYRQHGLDVDVVFLRGSTTAITALVAGEAQFAALGASSSLLARLGGADTVLIATAAPGLSFYLVARRDIATAQGLKGKKLAASRPGTDSDFAARLAIQKLGLGEREVNVVSIGSDTERIAALNLGVVDATVLTPAAYVAAQKLGFHALLDLNALNIPYEAAGLITTRRLIGENAETARRFTRGFVAGIQHAKSHRDFTLRVLQKYMRTDDRDVLNMSYDYYVERVIPRVPYVSEPGLQTVLDFIKRSNPQAANAKARDFMDNRFIKELDETGFIRALYGR
;
A
#
# COMPACT_ATOMS: atom_id res chain seq x y z
N MET A 1 -33.00 -96.24 -20.98
CA MET A 1 -31.73 -95.67 -21.34
C MET A 1 -32.00 -94.24 -21.87
N ILE A 2 -31.88 -93.25 -21.09
CA ILE A 2 -32.14 -91.89 -21.50
C ILE A 2 -30.91 -91.05 -21.03
N ARG A 3 -30.18 -90.46 -22.00
CA ARG A 3 -29.06 -89.60 -21.79
C ARG A 3 -29.58 -88.16 -21.60
N ILE A 4 -29.22 -87.56 -20.46
CA ILE A 4 -29.47 -86.16 -20.19
C ILE A 4 -28.14 -85.41 -20.38
N SER A 5 -28.09 -84.53 -21.36
CA SER A 5 -26.95 -83.60 -21.61
C SER A 5 -27.11 -82.33 -20.81
N SER A 6 -26.20 -82.08 -19.91
CA SER A 6 -26.13 -80.77 -19.16
C SER A 6 -25.45 -79.70 -20.00
N ARG A 7 -26.16 -78.60 -20.27
CA ARG A 7 -25.59 -77.39 -20.83
C ARG A 7 -25.29 -76.43 -19.69
N PHE A 8 -24.03 -76.17 -19.47
CA PHE A 8 -23.58 -75.03 -18.57
C PHE A 8 -23.71 -73.75 -19.31
N CYS A 9 -24.58 -72.84 -18.79
CA CYS A 9 -24.59 -71.40 -19.12
C CYS A 9 -23.60 -70.70 -18.21
N ALA A 10 -22.49 -70.25 -18.76
CA ALA A 10 -21.59 -69.28 -18.09
C ALA A 10 -22.13 -67.88 -18.20
N ALA A 11 -22.63 -67.37 -17.10
CA ALA A 11 -23.00 -65.96 -17.00
C ALA A 11 -21.75 -65.09 -16.74
N ALA A 12 -21.33 -64.32 -17.74
CA ALA A 12 -20.25 -63.32 -17.59
C ALA A 12 -20.77 -62.12 -16.83
N LEU A 13 -20.34 -61.94 -15.57
CA LEU A 13 -20.58 -60.73 -14.78
C LEU A 13 -19.64 -59.64 -15.26
N LEU A 14 -20.15 -58.66 -16.02
CA LEU A 14 -19.47 -57.43 -16.35
C LEU A 14 -19.46 -56.54 -15.09
N VAL A 15 -18.34 -56.50 -14.38
CA VAL A 15 -18.07 -55.52 -13.31
C VAL A 15 -17.72 -54.19 -13.97
N SER A 16 -18.71 -53.31 -14.06
CA SER A 16 -18.50 -51.91 -14.46
C SER A 16 -17.76 -51.20 -13.33
N LEU A 17 -16.46 -50.99 -13.49
CA LEU A 17 -15.65 -50.15 -12.62
C LEU A 17 -16.12 -48.69 -12.82
N PHE A 18 -16.99 -48.20 -11.93
CA PHE A 18 -17.24 -46.80 -11.82
C PHE A 18 -15.95 -46.10 -11.33
N LEU A 19 -15.25 -45.43 -12.23
CA LEU A 19 -14.23 -44.44 -11.87
C LEU A 19 -14.93 -43.35 -11.10
N ILE A 20 -14.90 -43.42 -9.77
CA ILE A 20 -15.26 -42.29 -8.89
C ILE A 20 -14.17 -41.26 -9.14
N PRO A 21 -14.48 -40.05 -9.65
CA PRO A 21 -13.48 -39.01 -9.75
C PRO A 21 -12.98 -38.74 -8.33
N GLU A 22 -11.67 -38.87 -8.12
CA GLU A 22 -11.05 -38.45 -6.86
C GLU A 22 -11.48 -37.01 -6.59
N PRO A 23 -11.93 -36.68 -5.34
CA PRO A 23 -12.19 -35.29 -4.97
C PRO A 23 -10.90 -34.55 -5.21
N GLY A 24 -10.97 -33.52 -6.09
CA GLY A 24 -9.82 -32.77 -6.55
C GLY A 24 -8.93 -32.44 -5.36
N ARG A 25 -7.64 -32.76 -5.47
CA ARG A 25 -6.59 -32.39 -4.51
C ARG A 25 -6.79 -30.92 -4.22
N GLY A 26 -7.32 -30.60 -3.03
CA GLY A 26 -7.49 -29.23 -2.58
C GLY A 26 -6.16 -28.52 -2.79
N GLN A 27 -6.16 -27.53 -3.66
CA GLN A 27 -4.97 -26.76 -3.98
C GLN A 27 -4.43 -26.24 -2.66
N LYS A 28 -3.25 -26.69 -2.24
CA LYS A 28 -2.63 -26.30 -0.97
C LYS A 28 -2.49 -24.77 -1.00
N VAL A 29 -3.31 -24.09 -0.19
CA VAL A 29 -3.30 -22.63 -0.14
C VAL A 29 -1.94 -22.20 0.41
N GLU A 30 -1.19 -21.48 -0.40
CA GLU A 30 0.13 -20.98 -0.03
C GLU A 30 -0.04 -19.84 0.98
N ARG A 31 0.81 -19.79 2.01
CA ARG A 31 0.80 -18.70 2.99
C ARG A 31 1.76 -17.59 2.57
N ALA A 32 1.35 -16.35 2.76
CA ALA A 32 2.19 -15.17 2.56
C ALA A 32 1.93 -14.14 3.65
N ILE A 33 2.93 -13.35 3.97
CA ILE A 33 2.84 -12.24 4.92
C ILE A 33 2.99 -10.93 4.15
N LEU A 34 2.04 -10.00 4.38
CA LEU A 34 2.12 -8.60 3.99
C LEU A 34 2.46 -7.76 5.21
N ALA A 35 3.65 -7.17 5.23
CA ALA A 35 4.05 -6.22 6.26
C ALA A 35 3.62 -4.79 5.90
N PHE A 36 3.13 -4.01 6.87
CA PHE A 36 2.86 -2.59 6.68
C PHE A 36 3.27 -1.77 7.90
N GLY A 37 3.69 -0.51 7.69
CA GLY A 37 4.31 0.31 8.73
C GLY A 37 3.47 1.49 9.22
N SER A 38 2.29 1.72 8.62
CA SER A 38 1.36 2.80 8.96
C SER A 38 -0.09 2.32 8.77
N SER A 39 -1.05 3.05 9.32
CA SER A 39 -2.48 2.71 9.23
C SER A 39 -3.28 3.78 8.49
N GLY A 40 -2.74 4.33 7.41
CA GLY A 40 -3.43 5.33 6.59
C GLY A 40 -4.41 4.71 5.59
N GLY A 41 -5.43 5.48 5.17
CA GLY A 41 -6.44 5.04 4.19
C GLY A 41 -5.88 4.68 2.81
N ASN A 42 -4.65 5.08 2.51
CA ASN A 42 -3.91 4.68 1.30
C ASN A 42 -3.62 3.17 1.21
N LEU A 43 -3.75 2.42 2.32
CA LEU A 43 -3.55 0.98 2.36
C LEU A 43 -4.86 0.17 2.29
N THR A 44 -5.99 0.82 2.16
CA THR A 44 -7.33 0.23 2.13
C THR A 44 -7.46 -1.02 1.24
N PRO A 45 -6.96 -1.06 -0.01
CA PRO A 45 -7.13 -2.23 -0.87
C PRO A 45 -6.51 -3.51 -0.32
N PHE A 46 -5.39 -3.41 0.38
CA PHE A 46 -4.72 -4.56 0.98
C PHE A 46 -5.56 -5.17 2.09
N TRP A 47 -6.14 -4.33 2.95
CA TRP A 47 -6.98 -4.75 4.06
C TRP A 47 -8.32 -5.31 3.57
N VAL A 48 -8.94 -4.64 2.59
CA VAL A 48 -10.18 -5.11 1.96
C VAL A 48 -9.98 -6.46 1.29
N ALA A 49 -8.89 -6.65 0.56
CA ALA A 49 -8.56 -7.93 -0.07
C ALA A 49 -8.43 -9.07 0.96
N ARG A 50 -7.86 -8.79 2.14
CA ARG A 50 -7.75 -9.75 3.25
C ARG A 50 -9.11 -10.06 3.85
N GLU A 51 -9.87 -9.02 4.24
CA GLU A 51 -11.14 -9.18 4.95
C GLU A 51 -12.25 -9.78 4.07
N ALA A 52 -12.25 -9.48 2.76
CA ALA A 52 -13.18 -10.06 1.80
C ALA A 52 -12.72 -11.45 1.26
N GLY A 53 -11.60 -11.98 1.75
CA GLY A 53 -11.10 -13.30 1.33
C GLY A 53 -10.58 -13.35 -0.11
N LEU A 54 -10.31 -12.20 -0.74
CA LEU A 54 -9.95 -12.13 -2.17
C LEU A 54 -8.57 -12.76 -2.46
N TYR A 55 -7.64 -12.70 -1.52
CA TYR A 55 -6.38 -13.43 -1.66
C TYR A 55 -6.60 -14.95 -1.70
N ARG A 56 -7.48 -15.48 -0.83
CA ARG A 56 -7.80 -16.91 -0.81
C ARG A 56 -8.47 -17.40 -2.09
N GLN A 57 -9.32 -16.57 -2.71
CA GLN A 57 -9.92 -16.86 -4.02
C GLN A 57 -8.86 -17.04 -5.11
N HIS A 58 -7.67 -16.47 -4.93
CA HIS A 58 -6.53 -16.60 -5.84
C HIS A 58 -5.43 -17.53 -5.30
N GLY A 59 -5.75 -18.39 -4.32
CA GLY A 59 -4.84 -19.44 -3.83
C GLY A 59 -3.78 -18.97 -2.83
N LEU A 60 -3.94 -17.79 -2.21
CA LEU A 60 -3.06 -17.29 -1.14
C LEU A 60 -3.82 -17.08 0.17
N ASP A 61 -3.26 -17.55 1.27
CA ASP A 61 -3.68 -17.13 2.62
C ASP A 61 -2.70 -16.05 3.11
N VAL A 62 -3.16 -14.78 3.07
CA VAL A 62 -2.31 -13.64 3.37
C VAL A 62 -2.55 -13.16 4.79
N ASP A 63 -1.51 -13.18 5.63
CA ASP A 63 -1.51 -12.52 6.92
C ASP A 63 -1.04 -11.08 6.78
N VAL A 64 -1.85 -10.13 7.25
CA VAL A 64 -1.55 -8.69 7.19
C VAL A 64 -1.02 -8.24 8.54
N VAL A 65 0.29 -7.92 8.61
CA VAL A 65 1.01 -7.70 9.87
C VAL A 65 1.46 -6.24 9.99
N PHE A 66 1.00 -5.58 11.05
CA PHE A 66 1.46 -4.23 11.39
C PHE A 66 2.82 -4.29 12.10
N LEU A 67 3.82 -3.67 11.52
CA LEU A 67 5.16 -3.49 12.08
C LEU A 67 5.42 -1.99 12.24
N ARG A 68 5.57 -1.53 13.49
CA ARG A 68 5.70 -0.09 13.77
C ARG A 68 6.83 0.57 12.98
N GLY A 69 6.45 1.39 11.99
CA GLY A 69 7.34 2.15 11.13
C GLY A 69 7.82 1.41 9.88
N SER A 70 7.98 2.17 8.81
CA SER A 70 8.36 1.64 7.49
C SER A 70 9.73 0.93 7.49
N THR A 71 10.66 1.38 8.33
CA THR A 71 11.98 0.75 8.47
C THR A 71 11.87 -0.69 8.96
N THR A 72 11.04 -0.97 9.98
CA THR A 72 10.85 -2.33 10.50
C THR A 72 10.19 -3.22 9.45
N ALA A 73 9.16 -2.70 8.77
CA ALA A 73 8.44 -3.46 7.75
C ALA A 73 9.31 -3.79 6.52
N ILE A 74 10.15 -2.86 6.06
CA ILE A 74 11.05 -3.13 4.93
C ILE A 74 12.18 -4.09 5.33
N THR A 75 12.65 -4.04 6.57
CA THR A 75 13.64 -4.99 7.09
C THR A 75 13.08 -6.41 7.13
N ALA A 76 11.85 -6.61 7.58
CA ALA A 76 11.19 -7.92 7.57
C ALA A 76 11.04 -8.47 6.13
N LEU A 77 10.73 -7.62 5.14
CA LEU A 77 10.70 -8.00 3.74
C LEU A 77 12.08 -8.46 3.24
N VAL A 78 13.12 -7.68 3.50
CA VAL A 78 14.51 -7.97 3.06
C VAL A 78 15.03 -9.25 3.71
N ALA A 79 14.71 -9.49 4.98
CA ALA A 79 15.05 -10.70 5.70
C ALA A 79 14.28 -11.95 5.21
N GLY A 80 13.20 -11.77 4.42
CA GLY A 80 12.35 -12.87 3.96
C GLY A 80 11.28 -13.30 4.97
N GLU A 81 11.16 -12.61 6.10
CA GLU A 81 10.11 -12.83 7.11
C GLU A 81 8.73 -12.42 6.59
N ALA A 82 8.68 -11.45 5.67
CA ALA A 82 7.50 -11.10 4.89
C ALA A 82 7.81 -11.27 3.40
N GLN A 83 6.81 -11.68 2.61
CA GLN A 83 6.90 -11.85 1.16
C GLN A 83 6.56 -10.54 0.44
N PHE A 84 5.74 -9.71 1.09
CA PHE A 84 5.26 -8.43 0.55
C PHE A 84 5.31 -7.34 1.62
N ALA A 85 5.43 -6.11 1.17
CA ALA A 85 5.27 -4.93 2.02
C ALA A 85 4.37 -3.89 1.35
N ALA A 86 3.53 -3.23 2.14
CA ALA A 86 2.71 -2.10 1.72
C ALA A 86 3.27 -0.83 2.37
N LEU A 87 4.11 -0.10 1.65
CA LEU A 87 4.90 1.03 2.15
C LEU A 87 5.03 2.12 1.06
N GLY A 88 5.47 3.31 1.45
CA GLY A 88 5.92 4.34 0.51
C GLY A 88 7.15 3.91 -0.28
N ALA A 89 7.27 4.41 -1.50
CA ALA A 89 8.37 4.08 -2.41
C ALA A 89 9.74 4.44 -1.81
N SER A 90 9.83 5.52 -1.03
CA SER A 90 11.06 5.95 -0.37
C SER A 90 11.74 4.81 0.41
N SER A 91 10.95 4.00 1.11
CA SER A 91 11.47 2.85 1.88
C SER A 91 12.10 1.78 0.99
N SER A 92 11.48 1.46 -0.14
CA SER A 92 12.01 0.50 -1.12
C SER A 92 13.25 1.04 -1.82
N LEU A 93 13.22 2.31 -2.23
CA LEU A 93 14.36 2.94 -2.91
C LEU A 93 15.60 2.97 -1.99
N LEU A 94 15.43 3.41 -0.76
CA LEU A 94 16.51 3.44 0.22
C LEU A 94 17.07 2.05 0.53
N ALA A 95 16.20 1.04 0.72
CA ALA A 95 16.64 -0.33 0.94
C ALA A 95 17.45 -0.86 -0.26
N ARG A 96 16.98 -0.60 -1.48
CA ARG A 96 17.67 -1.04 -2.69
C ARG A 96 18.99 -0.32 -2.92
N LEU A 97 19.06 0.97 -2.66
CA LEU A 97 20.32 1.72 -2.69
C LEU A 97 21.32 1.20 -1.65
N GLY A 98 20.83 0.68 -0.52
CA GLY A 98 21.62 -0.03 0.48
C GLY A 98 21.98 -1.48 0.12
N GLY A 99 21.65 -1.95 -1.10
CA GLY A 99 22.03 -3.29 -1.59
C GLY A 99 20.94 -4.35 -1.49
N ALA A 100 19.73 -4.03 -0.99
CA ALA A 100 18.60 -4.95 -1.03
C ALA A 100 18.05 -5.11 -2.47
N ASP A 101 17.30 -6.18 -2.72
CA ASP A 101 16.73 -6.48 -4.04
C ASP A 101 15.25 -6.11 -4.18
N THR A 102 14.79 -5.13 -3.38
CA THR A 102 13.39 -4.67 -3.35
C THR A 102 12.93 -4.06 -4.68
N VAL A 103 11.66 -4.24 -5.01
CA VAL A 103 11.02 -3.72 -6.22
C VAL A 103 9.54 -3.43 -5.98
N LEU A 104 9.04 -2.30 -6.50
CA LEU A 104 7.61 -2.00 -6.53
C LEU A 104 6.95 -2.72 -7.70
N ILE A 105 5.85 -3.43 -7.46
CA ILE A 105 5.10 -4.16 -8.47
C ILE A 105 3.68 -3.64 -8.71
N ALA A 106 3.19 -2.76 -7.85
CA ALA A 106 1.94 -2.03 -8.04
C ALA A 106 1.93 -0.76 -7.19
N THR A 107 1.17 0.26 -7.62
CA THR A 107 0.85 1.42 -6.76
C THR A 107 -0.42 1.17 -5.96
N ALA A 108 -0.48 1.67 -4.73
CA ALA A 108 -1.72 1.73 -3.97
C ALA A 108 -2.23 3.17 -3.86
N ALA A 109 -1.33 4.15 -3.79
CA ALA A 109 -1.70 5.55 -3.74
C ALA A 109 -0.63 6.40 -4.43
N PRO A 110 -0.84 6.76 -5.71
CA PRO A 110 -0.03 7.77 -6.37
C PRO A 110 -0.33 9.17 -5.82
N GLY A 111 0.66 10.07 -5.96
CA GLY A 111 0.55 11.45 -5.52
C GLY A 111 0.97 11.69 -4.07
N LEU A 112 1.27 12.92 -3.77
CA LEU A 112 1.72 13.36 -2.44
C LEU A 112 0.54 13.88 -1.63
N SER A 113 0.03 13.07 -0.71
CA SER A 113 -1.21 13.31 0.03
C SER A 113 -0.94 13.88 1.42
N PHE A 114 -0.58 15.18 1.50
CA PHE A 114 -0.32 15.87 2.76
C PHE A 114 -0.88 17.30 2.77
N TYR A 115 -1.18 17.76 3.99
CA TYR A 115 -1.43 19.16 4.34
C TYR A 115 -0.31 19.67 5.23
N LEU A 116 0.20 20.87 4.98
CA LEU A 116 0.98 21.60 5.96
C LEU A 116 0.01 22.28 6.92
N VAL A 117 0.01 21.86 8.17
CA VAL A 117 -0.92 22.33 9.21
C VAL A 117 -0.15 23.09 10.26
N ALA A 118 -0.70 24.20 10.71
CA ALA A 118 -0.07 25.08 11.69
C ALA A 118 -1.03 25.46 12.83
N ARG A 119 -0.45 26.00 13.88
CA ARG A 119 -1.17 26.61 14.99
C ARG A 119 -1.94 27.84 14.49
N ARG A 120 -3.01 28.22 15.20
CA ARG A 120 -3.91 29.32 14.82
C ARG A 120 -3.23 30.66 14.68
N ASP A 121 -2.20 30.94 15.48
CA ASP A 121 -1.41 32.17 15.47
C ASP A 121 -0.45 32.27 14.27
N ILE A 122 -0.27 31.22 13.50
CA ILE A 122 0.58 31.18 12.30
C ILE A 122 -0.31 31.13 11.06
N ALA A 123 -0.71 32.29 10.56
CA ALA A 123 -1.63 32.42 9.44
C ALA A 123 -0.93 32.54 8.06
N THR A 124 0.38 32.70 8.02
CA THR A 124 1.13 32.94 6.78
C THR A 124 2.43 32.15 6.74
N ALA A 125 2.99 31.98 5.52
CA ALA A 125 4.30 31.39 5.32
C ALA A 125 5.40 32.06 6.16
N GLN A 126 5.39 33.38 6.23
CA GLN A 126 6.39 34.16 6.98
C GLN A 126 6.35 33.87 8.49
N GLY A 127 5.17 33.55 9.02
CA GLY A 127 5.00 33.13 10.41
C GLY A 127 5.72 31.84 10.79
N LEU A 128 6.15 31.05 9.78
CA LEU A 128 6.92 29.80 10.00
C LEU A 128 8.43 30.06 10.19
N LYS A 129 8.95 31.26 9.90
CA LYS A 129 10.38 31.54 10.08
C LYS A 129 10.79 31.40 11.54
N GLY A 130 11.87 30.65 11.77
CA GLY A 130 12.38 30.33 13.10
C GLY A 130 11.55 29.29 13.88
N LYS A 131 10.43 28.79 13.29
CA LYS A 131 9.51 27.88 13.94
C LYS A 131 9.91 26.41 13.75
N LYS A 132 9.34 25.53 14.58
CA LYS A 132 9.52 24.08 14.50
C LYS A 132 8.40 23.45 13.68
N LEU A 133 8.78 22.76 12.60
CA LEU A 133 7.87 21.98 11.76
C LEU A 133 8.14 20.50 11.97
N ALA A 134 7.13 19.77 12.44
CA ALA A 134 7.27 18.33 12.65
C ALA A 134 7.06 17.53 11.37
N ALA A 135 7.96 16.57 11.14
CA ALA A 135 7.81 15.48 10.19
C ALA A 135 8.16 14.16 10.88
N SER A 136 8.04 13.01 10.22
CA SER A 136 8.55 11.78 10.82
C SER A 136 10.09 11.69 10.70
N ARG A 137 10.67 10.59 10.31
CA ARG A 137 12.14 10.50 10.19
C ARG A 137 12.62 11.12 8.87
N PRO A 138 13.88 11.61 8.81
CA PRO A 138 14.49 12.04 7.55
C PRO A 138 14.40 10.97 6.46
N GLY A 139 14.13 11.39 5.22
CA GLY A 139 13.97 10.50 4.06
C GLY A 139 12.61 9.83 3.94
N THR A 140 11.66 10.10 4.84
CA THR A 140 10.28 9.62 4.73
C THR A 140 9.40 10.55 3.89
N ASP A 141 8.21 10.07 3.50
CA ASP A 141 7.26 10.85 2.71
C ASP A 141 6.83 12.15 3.42
N SER A 142 6.69 12.13 4.76
CA SER A 142 6.37 13.34 5.53
C SER A 142 7.55 14.31 5.63
N ASP A 143 8.79 13.84 5.64
CA ASP A 143 9.97 14.72 5.57
C ASP A 143 10.06 15.38 4.18
N PHE A 144 9.81 14.60 3.12
CA PHE A 144 9.70 15.15 1.77
C PHE A 144 8.60 16.21 1.68
N ALA A 145 7.40 15.91 2.19
CA ALA A 145 6.27 16.82 2.20
C ALA A 145 6.58 18.12 2.97
N ALA A 146 7.24 18.02 4.12
CA ALA A 146 7.64 19.18 4.92
C ALA A 146 8.62 20.09 4.18
N ARG A 147 9.69 19.53 3.59
CA ARG A 147 10.68 20.30 2.83
C ARG A 147 10.10 20.90 1.56
N LEU A 148 9.27 20.13 0.85
CA LEU A 148 8.55 20.64 -0.31
C LEU A 148 7.61 21.80 0.05
N ALA A 149 6.88 21.69 1.18
CA ALA A 149 6.01 22.77 1.65
C ALA A 149 6.80 24.04 1.95
N ILE A 150 7.93 23.95 2.64
CA ILE A 150 8.85 25.07 2.90
C ILE A 150 9.24 25.73 1.57
N GLN A 151 9.69 24.94 0.60
CA GLN A 151 10.08 25.45 -0.72
C GLN A 151 8.92 26.12 -1.46
N LYS A 152 7.73 25.49 -1.47
CA LYS A 152 6.53 26.04 -2.15
C LYS A 152 6.01 27.31 -1.53
N LEU A 153 6.26 27.52 -0.25
CA LEU A 153 5.96 28.76 0.45
C LEU A 153 7.03 29.85 0.27
N GLY A 154 8.07 29.60 -0.54
CA GLY A 154 9.15 30.55 -0.79
C GLY A 154 10.10 30.74 0.39
N LEU A 155 10.15 29.78 1.32
CA LEU A 155 11.04 29.80 2.47
C LEU A 155 12.32 29.01 2.19
N GLY A 156 13.44 29.47 2.75
CA GLY A 156 14.70 28.72 2.73
C GLY A 156 14.67 27.51 3.68
N GLU A 157 15.34 26.43 3.31
CA GLU A 157 15.38 25.21 4.14
C GLU A 157 15.90 25.44 5.57
N ARG A 158 16.73 26.46 5.78
CA ARG A 158 17.28 26.82 7.09
C ARG A 158 16.42 27.81 7.87
N GLU A 159 15.41 28.38 7.25
CA GLU A 159 14.50 29.33 7.90
C GLU A 159 13.44 28.62 8.76
N VAL A 160 13.23 27.32 8.57
CA VAL A 160 12.28 26.52 9.35
C VAL A 160 12.99 25.29 9.93
N ASN A 161 12.84 25.06 11.22
CA ASN A 161 13.48 23.93 11.89
C ASN A 161 12.64 22.68 11.77
N VAL A 162 13.00 21.77 10.85
CA VAL A 162 12.29 20.49 10.68
C VAL A 162 12.76 19.50 11.76
N VAL A 163 11.83 19.05 12.60
CA VAL A 163 12.07 18.13 13.72
C VAL A 163 11.38 16.80 13.53
N SER A 164 12.02 15.72 13.99
CA SER A 164 11.49 14.36 13.84
C SER A 164 10.53 14.01 14.97
N ILE A 165 9.23 13.83 14.62
CA ILE A 165 8.18 13.31 15.50
C ILE A 165 7.39 12.25 14.72
N GLY A 166 7.28 11.09 15.26
CA GLY A 166 6.78 9.82 14.71
C GLY A 166 5.54 9.87 13.80
N SER A 167 4.43 9.33 14.31
CA SER A 167 3.15 9.19 13.56
C SER A 167 2.37 10.50 13.48
N ASP A 168 1.34 10.54 12.64
CA ASP A 168 0.39 11.66 12.55
C ASP A 168 -0.22 11.98 13.94
N THR A 169 -0.59 10.96 14.71
CA THR A 169 -1.17 11.12 16.06
C THR A 169 -0.19 11.79 17.00
N GLU A 170 1.08 11.36 16.99
CA GLU A 170 2.14 11.96 17.82
C GLU A 170 2.42 13.40 17.41
N ARG A 171 2.39 13.71 16.10
CA ARG A 171 2.57 15.07 15.60
C ARG A 171 1.41 16.00 15.96
N ILE A 172 0.16 15.50 15.89
CA ILE A 172 -1.02 16.26 16.34
C ILE A 172 -0.91 16.55 17.85
N ALA A 173 -0.51 15.55 18.65
CA ALA A 173 -0.30 15.77 20.08
C ALA A 173 0.78 16.80 20.37
N ALA A 174 1.93 16.73 19.67
CA ALA A 174 3.02 17.71 19.82
C ALA A 174 2.60 19.12 19.41
N LEU A 175 1.79 19.26 18.34
CA LEU A 175 1.22 20.51 17.89
C LEU A 175 0.25 21.07 18.95
N ASN A 176 -0.61 20.24 19.52
CA ASN A 176 -1.59 20.63 20.55
C ASN A 176 -0.92 21.05 21.86
N LEU A 177 0.20 20.43 22.22
CA LEU A 177 1.00 20.79 23.41
C LEU A 177 1.94 21.98 23.17
N GLY A 178 2.00 22.53 21.94
CA GLY A 178 2.91 23.63 21.60
C GLY A 178 4.39 23.23 21.55
N VAL A 179 4.70 21.94 21.49
CA VAL A 179 6.09 21.42 21.33
C VAL A 179 6.63 21.77 19.95
N VAL A 180 5.74 21.79 18.96
CA VAL A 180 5.98 22.24 17.59
C VAL A 180 4.93 23.27 17.16
N ASP A 181 5.27 24.05 16.15
CA ASP A 181 4.45 25.15 15.66
C ASP A 181 3.64 24.78 14.42
N ALA A 182 4.14 23.81 13.65
CA ALA A 182 3.51 23.27 12.45
C ALA A 182 3.87 21.80 12.26
N THR A 183 3.10 21.12 11.40
CA THR A 183 3.37 19.74 11.00
C THR A 183 2.78 19.45 9.62
N VAL A 184 3.23 18.38 8.97
CA VAL A 184 2.56 17.81 7.81
C VAL A 184 1.70 16.63 8.23
N LEU A 185 0.45 16.59 7.76
CA LEU A 185 -0.54 15.56 8.10
C LEU A 185 -1.17 14.96 6.85
N THR A 186 -1.49 13.68 6.92
CA THR A 186 -2.35 13.03 5.91
C THR A 186 -3.77 13.61 5.93
N PRO A 187 -4.58 13.46 4.87
CA PRO A 187 -5.94 14.01 4.82
C PRO A 187 -6.82 13.62 6.02
N ALA A 188 -6.81 12.35 6.40
CA ALA A 188 -7.58 11.89 7.55
C ALA A 188 -7.09 12.48 8.89
N ALA A 189 -5.78 12.58 9.06
CA ALA A 189 -5.18 13.19 10.25
C ALA A 189 -5.44 14.72 10.31
N TYR A 190 -5.51 15.36 9.15
CA TYR A 190 -5.88 16.79 9.08
C TYR A 190 -7.31 17.03 9.59
N VAL A 191 -8.28 16.14 9.25
CA VAL A 191 -9.64 16.24 9.81
C VAL A 191 -9.62 16.20 11.35
N ALA A 192 -8.83 15.31 11.94
CA ALA A 192 -8.68 15.26 13.39
C ALA A 192 -8.03 16.55 13.96
N ALA A 193 -7.04 17.12 13.28
CA ALA A 193 -6.40 18.36 13.67
C ALA A 193 -7.34 19.58 13.54
N GLN A 194 -8.21 19.61 12.53
CA GLN A 194 -9.22 20.67 12.37
C GLN A 194 -10.20 20.71 13.55
N LYS A 195 -10.60 19.58 14.11
CA LYS A 195 -11.46 19.49 15.30
C LYS A 195 -10.80 20.13 16.53
N LEU A 196 -9.47 20.15 16.57
CA LEU A 196 -8.68 20.82 17.62
C LEU A 196 -8.43 22.30 17.27
N GLY A 197 -8.89 22.78 16.11
CA GLY A 197 -8.83 24.16 15.65
C GLY A 197 -7.54 24.52 14.94
N PHE A 198 -6.75 23.57 14.49
CA PHE A 198 -5.62 23.80 13.61
C PHE A 198 -6.07 23.97 12.16
N HIS A 199 -5.29 24.66 11.33
CA HIS A 199 -5.64 24.95 9.95
C HIS A 199 -4.49 24.63 8.99
N ALA A 200 -4.83 24.37 7.73
CA ALA A 200 -3.83 24.15 6.69
C ALA A 200 -3.31 25.48 6.15
N LEU A 201 -1.99 25.63 6.12
CA LEU A 201 -1.30 26.70 5.41
C LEU A 201 -1.09 26.37 3.93
N LEU A 202 -0.99 25.07 3.61
CA LEU A 202 -0.79 24.59 2.25
C LEU A 202 -1.42 23.21 2.07
N ASP A 203 -2.17 23.06 1.00
CA ASP A 203 -2.63 21.76 0.50
C ASP A 203 -1.64 21.24 -0.55
N LEU A 204 -0.79 20.30 -0.17
CA LEU A 204 0.17 19.67 -1.07
C LEU A 204 -0.51 18.74 -2.10
N ASN A 205 -1.73 18.27 -1.79
CA ASN A 205 -2.48 17.43 -2.71
C ASN A 205 -2.88 18.19 -3.97
N ALA A 206 -3.20 19.49 -3.82
CA ALA A 206 -3.59 20.36 -4.92
C ALA A 206 -2.44 20.65 -5.90
N LEU A 207 -1.20 20.38 -5.51
CA LEU A 207 -0.03 20.60 -6.37
C LEU A 207 0.17 19.54 -7.45
N ASN A 208 -0.59 18.45 -7.41
CA ASN A 208 -0.54 17.34 -8.36
C ASN A 208 0.89 16.81 -8.61
N ILE A 209 1.70 16.74 -7.57
CA ILE A 209 3.09 16.26 -7.65
C ILE A 209 3.09 14.77 -7.95
N PRO A 210 3.70 14.31 -9.05
CA PRO A 210 3.92 12.90 -9.27
C PRO A 210 4.72 12.31 -8.11
N TYR A 211 4.18 11.30 -7.44
CA TYR A 211 4.79 10.68 -6.26
C TYR A 211 4.26 9.25 -6.09
N GLU A 212 5.00 8.39 -5.44
CA GLU A 212 4.56 7.03 -5.07
C GLU A 212 4.47 6.92 -3.54
N ALA A 213 3.33 7.37 -2.99
CA ALA A 213 3.11 7.45 -1.53
C ALA A 213 2.85 6.09 -0.89
N ALA A 214 2.29 5.15 -1.62
CA ALA A 214 2.11 3.78 -1.16
C ALA A 214 2.13 2.81 -2.34
N GLY A 215 2.84 1.70 -2.19
CA GLY A 215 2.95 0.67 -3.22
C GLY A 215 3.03 -0.72 -2.62
N LEU A 216 2.80 -1.70 -3.47
CA LEU A 216 3.08 -3.11 -3.22
C LEU A 216 4.53 -3.38 -3.57
N ILE A 217 5.30 -3.73 -2.56
CA ILE A 217 6.73 -4.00 -2.65
C ILE A 217 6.97 -5.48 -2.40
N THR A 218 7.87 -6.06 -3.16
CA THR A 218 8.41 -7.41 -2.94
C THR A 218 9.91 -7.43 -3.26
N THR A 219 10.54 -8.61 -3.33
CA THR A 219 11.93 -8.77 -3.73
C THR A 219 12.05 -9.40 -5.12
N ARG A 220 13.11 -9.06 -5.86
CA ARG A 220 13.41 -9.72 -7.13
C ARG A 220 13.70 -11.20 -6.93
N ARG A 221 14.26 -11.57 -5.78
CA ARG A 221 14.45 -12.96 -5.37
C ARG A 221 13.12 -13.71 -5.36
N LEU A 222 12.08 -13.20 -4.65
CA LEU A 222 10.77 -13.85 -4.64
C LEU A 222 10.19 -14.00 -6.06
N ILE A 223 10.31 -12.95 -6.87
CA ILE A 223 9.82 -12.99 -8.25
C ILE A 223 10.57 -14.05 -9.07
N GLY A 224 11.88 -14.20 -8.88
CA GLY A 224 12.70 -15.20 -9.58
C GLY A 224 12.40 -16.64 -9.14
N GLU A 225 12.20 -16.85 -7.86
CA GLU A 225 11.96 -18.17 -7.27
C GLU A 225 10.49 -18.61 -7.41
N ASN A 226 9.53 -17.69 -7.27
CA ASN A 226 8.10 -17.97 -7.32
C ASN A 226 7.28 -16.78 -7.82
N ALA A 227 7.36 -16.49 -9.12
CA ALA A 227 6.58 -15.42 -9.76
C ALA A 227 5.06 -15.62 -9.61
N GLU A 228 4.60 -16.88 -9.45
CA GLU A 228 3.17 -17.18 -9.31
C GLU A 228 2.60 -16.65 -8.00
N THR A 229 3.36 -16.65 -6.91
CA THR A 229 2.96 -16.03 -5.64
C THR A 229 2.73 -14.52 -5.83
N ALA A 230 3.63 -13.84 -6.56
CA ALA A 230 3.45 -12.42 -6.88
C ALA A 230 2.20 -12.18 -7.78
N ARG A 231 1.92 -13.04 -8.77
CA ARG A 231 0.71 -12.96 -9.60
C ARG A 231 -0.56 -13.12 -8.77
N ARG A 232 -0.63 -14.14 -7.92
CA ARG A 232 -1.79 -14.41 -7.06
C ARG A 232 -2.03 -13.25 -6.10
N PHE A 233 -0.96 -12.74 -5.48
CA PHE A 233 -1.07 -11.59 -4.59
C PHE A 233 -1.60 -10.37 -5.33
N THR A 234 -1.04 -10.05 -6.50
CA THR A 234 -1.44 -8.91 -7.31
C THR A 234 -2.89 -9.01 -7.78
N ARG A 235 -3.37 -10.22 -8.16
CA ARG A 235 -4.79 -10.48 -8.48
C ARG A 235 -5.70 -10.16 -7.30
N GLY A 236 -5.37 -10.67 -6.12
CA GLY A 236 -6.12 -10.39 -4.89
C GLY A 236 -6.12 -8.90 -4.52
N PHE A 237 -4.99 -8.23 -4.66
CA PHE A 237 -4.86 -6.79 -4.44
C PHE A 237 -5.74 -5.96 -5.39
N VAL A 238 -5.70 -6.25 -6.68
CA VAL A 238 -6.51 -5.55 -7.70
C VAL A 238 -8.01 -5.80 -7.48
N ALA A 239 -8.39 -7.04 -7.14
CA ALA A 239 -9.76 -7.35 -6.74
C ALA A 239 -10.15 -6.58 -5.46
N GLY A 240 -9.22 -6.38 -4.53
CA GLY A 240 -9.39 -5.53 -3.34
C GLY A 240 -9.65 -4.07 -3.67
N ILE A 241 -9.01 -3.51 -4.70
CA ILE A 241 -9.29 -2.16 -5.19
C ILE A 241 -10.75 -2.07 -5.66
N GLN A 242 -11.17 -2.99 -6.53
CA GLN A 242 -12.52 -3.00 -7.06
C GLN A 242 -13.56 -3.17 -5.94
N HIS A 243 -13.34 -4.13 -5.03
CA HIS A 243 -14.24 -4.38 -3.91
C HIS A 243 -14.35 -3.16 -2.99
N ALA A 244 -13.25 -2.49 -2.68
CA ALA A 244 -13.25 -1.27 -1.88
C ALA A 244 -14.11 -0.17 -2.51
N LYS A 245 -14.01 0.02 -3.83
CA LYS A 245 -14.78 1.02 -4.58
C LYS A 245 -16.27 0.69 -4.68
N SER A 246 -16.65 -0.58 -4.67
CA SER A 246 -18.03 -1.03 -4.89
C SER A 246 -18.81 -1.31 -3.61
N HIS A 247 -18.14 -1.44 -2.46
CA HIS A 247 -18.75 -1.86 -1.20
C HIS A 247 -18.38 -0.89 -0.07
N ARG A 248 -18.94 0.34 -0.13
CA ARG A 248 -18.59 1.43 0.81
C ARG A 248 -18.70 1.02 2.27
N ASP A 249 -19.85 0.47 2.68
CA ASP A 249 -20.09 0.14 4.09
C ASP A 249 -19.14 -0.96 4.61
N PHE A 250 -18.85 -1.94 3.76
CA PHE A 250 -17.85 -2.95 4.10
C PHE A 250 -16.46 -2.29 4.26
N THR A 251 -16.09 -1.43 3.35
CA THR A 251 -14.80 -0.74 3.35
C THR A 251 -14.64 0.18 4.56
N LEU A 252 -15.70 0.89 4.97
CA LEU A 252 -15.69 1.72 6.17
C LEU A 252 -15.47 0.87 7.44
N ARG A 253 -16.08 -0.31 7.56
CA ARG A 253 -15.80 -1.23 8.68
C ARG A 253 -14.36 -1.74 8.67
N VAL A 254 -13.80 -2.01 7.50
CA VAL A 254 -12.38 -2.40 7.36
C VAL A 254 -11.46 -1.25 7.77
N LEU A 255 -11.73 -0.02 7.30
CA LEU A 255 -10.99 1.18 7.73
C LEU A 255 -11.04 1.37 9.25
N GLN A 256 -12.23 1.26 9.87
CA GLN A 256 -12.43 1.35 11.31
C GLN A 256 -11.51 0.36 12.06
N LYS A 257 -11.50 -0.91 11.61
CA LYS A 257 -10.68 -1.98 12.21
C LYS A 257 -9.18 -1.67 12.14
N TYR A 258 -8.67 -1.30 10.96
CA TYR A 258 -7.23 -1.15 10.75
C TYR A 258 -6.68 0.23 11.14
N MET A 259 -7.47 1.29 11.01
CA MET A 259 -7.11 2.62 11.50
C MET A 259 -7.33 2.78 13.01
N ARG A 260 -8.07 1.84 13.63
CA ARG A 260 -8.39 1.85 15.07
C ARG A 260 -9.03 3.16 15.51
N THR A 261 -10.04 3.61 14.78
CA THR A 261 -10.79 4.82 15.07
C THR A 261 -12.27 4.61 14.79
N ASP A 262 -13.13 5.16 15.66
CA ASP A 262 -14.58 5.19 15.48
C ASP A 262 -15.07 6.55 14.94
N ASP A 263 -14.14 7.48 14.69
CA ASP A 263 -14.45 8.82 14.17
C ASP A 263 -14.92 8.72 12.71
N ARG A 264 -16.23 8.91 12.53
CA ARG A 264 -16.89 8.80 11.23
C ARG A 264 -16.37 9.80 10.18
N ASP A 265 -15.97 11.00 10.60
CA ASP A 265 -15.45 12.01 9.67
C ASP A 265 -14.08 11.60 9.16
N VAL A 266 -13.23 11.04 10.04
CA VAL A 266 -11.92 10.47 9.67
C VAL A 266 -12.09 9.28 8.73
N LEU A 267 -13.05 8.39 9.01
CA LEU A 267 -13.33 7.22 8.18
C LEU A 267 -13.88 7.62 6.81
N ASN A 268 -14.87 8.53 6.77
CA ASN A 268 -15.43 9.04 5.52
C ASN A 268 -14.38 9.79 4.70
N MET A 269 -13.56 10.66 5.32
CA MET A 269 -12.47 11.34 4.63
C MET A 269 -11.49 10.33 4.03
N SER A 270 -11.13 9.26 4.78
CA SER A 270 -10.23 8.22 4.28
C SER A 270 -10.81 7.52 3.06
N TYR A 271 -12.10 7.18 3.10
CA TYR A 271 -12.79 6.55 1.98
C TYR A 271 -12.89 7.50 0.78
N ASP A 272 -13.49 8.66 0.96
CA ASP A 272 -13.78 9.61 -0.12
C ASP A 272 -12.50 10.12 -0.79
N TYR A 273 -11.45 10.34 0.00
CA TYR A 273 -10.17 10.79 -0.54
C TYR A 273 -9.41 9.64 -1.21
N TYR A 274 -9.10 8.57 -0.47
CA TYR A 274 -8.25 7.53 -1.01
C TYR A 274 -8.99 6.59 -1.96
N VAL A 275 -10.11 6.01 -1.54
CA VAL A 275 -10.78 4.96 -2.31
C VAL A 275 -11.44 5.54 -3.56
N GLU A 276 -12.14 6.68 -3.44
CA GLU A 276 -12.84 7.26 -4.58
C GLU A 276 -11.91 8.00 -5.54
N ARG A 277 -10.96 8.80 -5.03
CA ARG A 277 -10.21 9.75 -5.87
C ARG A 277 -8.79 9.31 -6.19
N VAL A 278 -8.03 8.78 -5.18
CA VAL A 278 -6.59 8.56 -5.32
C VAL A 278 -6.26 7.17 -5.86
N ILE A 279 -6.83 6.11 -5.28
CA ILE A 279 -6.50 4.74 -5.65
C ILE A 279 -6.98 4.44 -7.07
N PRO A 280 -6.07 4.16 -8.02
CA PRO A 280 -6.44 3.95 -9.41
C PRO A 280 -7.08 2.57 -9.62
N ARG A 281 -7.93 2.44 -10.65
CA ARG A 281 -8.50 1.14 -11.06
C ARG A 281 -7.42 0.20 -11.61
N VAL A 282 -6.48 0.75 -12.36
CA VAL A 282 -5.32 0.03 -12.91
C VAL A 282 -4.08 0.57 -12.22
N PRO A 283 -3.48 -0.17 -11.28
CA PRO A 283 -2.50 0.37 -10.34
C PRO A 283 -1.05 0.22 -10.86
N TYR A 284 -0.73 0.78 -12.03
CA TYR A 284 0.63 0.86 -12.51
C TYR A 284 1.51 1.74 -11.63
N VAL A 285 2.72 1.28 -11.32
CA VAL A 285 3.75 2.13 -10.69
C VAL A 285 4.16 3.22 -11.67
N SER A 286 4.18 4.46 -11.21
CA SER A 286 4.53 5.65 -12.01
C SER A 286 6.04 5.89 -12.02
N GLU A 287 6.69 5.78 -13.19
CA GLU A 287 8.11 6.13 -13.31
C GLU A 287 8.37 7.62 -12.94
N PRO A 288 7.56 8.61 -13.38
CA PRO A 288 7.70 9.99 -12.90
C PRO A 288 7.53 10.14 -11.39
N GLY A 289 6.61 9.38 -10.78
CA GLY A 289 6.42 9.36 -9.33
C GLY A 289 7.65 8.85 -8.58
N LEU A 290 8.25 7.76 -9.05
CA LEU A 290 9.51 7.24 -8.51
C LEU A 290 10.69 8.18 -8.74
N GLN A 291 10.73 8.87 -9.90
CA GLN A 291 11.78 9.85 -10.18
C GLN A 291 11.76 11.00 -9.18
N THR A 292 10.58 11.50 -8.82
CA THR A 292 10.44 12.52 -7.78
C THR A 292 10.99 12.07 -6.43
N VAL A 293 10.67 10.83 -6.02
CA VAL A 293 11.21 10.24 -4.78
C VAL A 293 12.74 10.12 -4.87
N LEU A 294 13.25 9.64 -6.00
CA LEU A 294 14.68 9.45 -6.22
C LEU A 294 15.45 10.77 -6.21
N ASP A 295 14.91 11.81 -6.84
CA ASP A 295 15.53 13.15 -6.86
C ASP A 295 15.59 13.78 -5.47
N PHE A 296 14.61 13.49 -4.63
CA PHE A 296 14.65 13.87 -3.23
C PHE A 296 15.75 13.12 -2.46
N ILE A 297 15.83 11.79 -2.64
CA ILE A 297 16.85 10.96 -1.98
C ILE A 297 18.27 11.37 -2.41
N LYS A 298 18.49 11.74 -3.68
CA LYS A 298 19.79 12.21 -4.20
C LYS A 298 20.39 13.38 -3.42
N ARG A 299 19.57 14.21 -2.77
CA ARG A 299 20.05 15.37 -2.00
C ARG A 299 20.91 14.98 -0.78
N SER A 300 20.69 13.79 -0.24
CA SER A 300 21.36 13.32 0.98
C SER A 300 22.01 11.94 0.85
N ASN A 301 21.80 11.23 -0.26
CA ASN A 301 22.35 9.89 -0.49
C ASN A 301 23.14 9.82 -1.81
N PRO A 302 24.48 9.85 -1.77
CA PRO A 302 25.32 9.76 -2.95
C PRO A 302 25.11 8.50 -3.81
N GLN A 303 24.67 7.38 -3.20
CA GLN A 303 24.39 6.13 -3.92
C GLN A 303 23.24 6.29 -4.95
N ALA A 304 22.38 7.29 -4.75
CA ALA A 304 21.29 7.59 -5.66
C ALA A 304 21.74 8.34 -6.95
N ALA A 305 22.97 8.85 -7.02
CA ALA A 305 23.41 9.75 -8.11
C ALA A 305 23.16 9.19 -9.52
N ASN A 306 23.48 7.91 -9.73
CA ASN A 306 23.34 7.22 -11.03
C ASN A 306 22.13 6.30 -11.11
N ALA A 307 21.28 6.27 -10.09
CA ALA A 307 20.11 5.43 -10.04
C ALA A 307 19.00 5.94 -10.99
N LYS A 308 18.31 5.02 -11.66
CA LYS A 308 17.21 5.32 -12.57
C LYS A 308 15.89 4.82 -11.98
N ALA A 309 14.83 5.61 -12.02
CA ALA A 309 13.53 5.27 -11.42
C ALA A 309 12.99 3.91 -11.89
N ARG A 310 13.15 3.58 -13.18
CA ARG A 310 12.74 2.29 -13.77
C ARG A 310 13.39 1.07 -13.14
N ASP A 311 14.55 1.20 -12.50
CA ASP A 311 15.24 0.08 -11.88
C ASP A 311 14.56 -0.37 -10.58
N PHE A 312 13.66 0.45 -10.02
CA PHE A 312 12.95 0.22 -8.77
C PHE A 312 11.53 -0.30 -8.95
N MET A 313 11.07 -0.49 -10.17
CA MET A 313 9.70 -0.93 -10.48
C MET A 313 9.67 -2.15 -11.42
N ASP A 314 8.55 -2.86 -11.37
CA ASP A 314 8.26 -3.97 -12.27
C ASP A 314 6.74 -4.05 -12.51
N ASN A 315 6.27 -3.42 -13.55
CA ASN A 315 4.84 -3.35 -13.88
C ASN A 315 4.29 -4.60 -14.60
N ARG A 316 5.09 -5.67 -14.80
CA ARG A 316 4.66 -6.84 -15.60
C ARG A 316 3.40 -7.49 -15.08
N PHE A 317 3.22 -7.56 -13.74
CA PHE A 317 2.06 -8.20 -13.13
C PHE A 317 0.76 -7.41 -13.35
N ILE A 318 0.82 -6.09 -13.25
CA ILE A 318 -0.34 -5.22 -13.55
C ILE A 318 -0.63 -5.25 -15.05
N LYS A 319 0.41 -5.19 -15.90
CA LYS A 319 0.27 -5.27 -17.35
C LYS A 319 -0.40 -6.56 -17.78
N GLU A 320 -0.02 -7.71 -17.22
CA GLU A 320 -0.66 -9.00 -17.49
C GLU A 320 -2.16 -8.97 -17.15
N LEU A 321 -2.54 -8.41 -16.00
CA LEU A 321 -3.95 -8.31 -15.57
C LEU A 321 -4.76 -7.33 -16.40
N ASP A 322 -4.15 -6.28 -16.88
CA ASP A 322 -4.79 -5.27 -17.72
C ASP A 322 -5.00 -5.81 -19.15
N GLU A 323 -3.94 -6.34 -19.77
CA GLU A 323 -3.97 -6.86 -21.15
C GLU A 323 -4.85 -8.12 -21.31
N THR A 324 -4.91 -9.00 -20.30
CA THR A 324 -5.81 -10.16 -20.29
C THR A 324 -7.27 -9.80 -20.06
N GLY A 325 -7.58 -8.53 -19.76
CA GLY A 325 -8.91 -8.07 -19.44
C GLY A 325 -9.42 -8.43 -18.04
N PHE A 326 -8.56 -9.01 -17.17
CA PHE A 326 -8.96 -9.34 -15.80
C PHE A 326 -9.48 -8.12 -15.05
N ILE A 327 -8.75 -6.98 -15.10
CA ILE A 327 -9.16 -5.75 -14.42
C ILE A 327 -10.50 -5.26 -14.96
N ARG A 328 -10.68 -5.26 -16.29
CA ARG A 328 -11.93 -4.84 -16.94
C ARG A 328 -13.10 -5.70 -16.48
N ALA A 329 -12.93 -7.02 -16.43
CA ALA A 329 -13.99 -7.96 -16.02
C ALA A 329 -14.45 -7.72 -14.58
N LEU A 330 -13.57 -7.30 -13.66
CA LEU A 330 -13.94 -6.95 -12.29
C LEU A 330 -14.95 -5.79 -12.21
N TYR A 331 -14.98 -4.91 -13.20
CA TYR A 331 -15.91 -3.76 -13.27
C TYR A 331 -17.12 -4.00 -14.17
N GLY A 332 -17.37 -5.25 -14.60
CA GLY A 332 -18.58 -5.62 -15.34
C GLY A 332 -18.62 -5.11 -16.79
N ARG A 333 -17.49 -5.01 -17.44
CA ARG A 333 -17.38 -4.52 -18.83
C ARG A 333 -16.60 -5.49 -19.71
#